data_3d64c4d087650f94279398440e8c02e9
#
_entry.id   3d64c4d087650f94279398440e8c02e9
#
_cell.length_a   1.000
_cell.length_b   1.000
_cell.length_c   1.000
_cell.angle_alpha   90.00
_cell.angle_beta   90.00
_cell.angle_gamma   90.00
#
_symmetry.space_group_name_H-M   'P 1'
#
loop_
_entity.id
_entity.type
_entity.pdbx_description
1 polymer ?
#
loop_
_entity_poly.entity_id
_entity_poly.type
_entity_poly.pdbx_seq_one_letter_code
_entity_poly.pdbx_strand_id
1 'polypeptide(L)'
;MFFRKQFANVVEWQEFRDDMIFWKWKNDEIKKGSRLIIRPGQDAIFLNNGKIEGIFRDEGDYDIESQIIPFLSTLKGFKFGFNSGMRVEVLFVSTKEFVEKWGTPNVINIPAPGFPGGMPIRAHGTFTFKVADYVAFIDKIAGIRDQYLVEDVRIRISAVLDQLLMKWITREGRD
;
A
#
# COMPACT_ATOMS: atom_id res chain seq x y z
N MET A 1 5.75 -45.68 -0.08
CA MET A 1 6.58 -44.49 0.22
C MET A 1 6.03 -43.32 -0.58
N PHE A 2 5.12 -42.55 0.03
CA PHE A 2 4.52 -41.40 -0.67
C PHE A 2 5.54 -40.26 -0.65
N PHE A 3 6.16 -39.99 -1.78
CA PHE A 3 6.87 -38.74 -1.99
C PHE A 3 5.84 -37.62 -1.91
N ARG A 4 5.76 -36.94 -0.77
CA ARG A 4 5.21 -35.59 -0.73
C ARG A 4 6.10 -34.75 -1.64
N LYS A 5 5.71 -34.58 -2.91
CA LYS A 5 6.20 -33.48 -3.70
C LYS A 5 5.94 -32.21 -2.88
N GLN A 6 7.00 -31.64 -2.34
CA GLN A 6 6.92 -30.30 -1.79
C GLN A 6 6.62 -29.40 -2.99
N PHE A 7 5.34 -29.09 -3.16
CA PHE A 7 4.92 -28.20 -4.23
C PHE A 7 5.65 -26.87 -4.06
N ALA A 8 6.27 -26.40 -5.14
CA ALA A 8 6.83 -25.07 -5.22
C ALA A 8 5.74 -24.05 -4.86
N ASN A 9 6.08 -23.04 -4.05
CA ASN A 9 5.11 -22.03 -3.67
C ASN A 9 4.86 -21.09 -4.85
N VAL A 10 3.61 -20.70 -5.02
CA VAL A 10 3.23 -19.63 -5.91
C VAL A 10 3.06 -18.36 -5.07
N VAL A 11 3.92 -17.39 -5.34
CA VAL A 11 3.87 -16.06 -4.70
C VAL A 11 3.00 -15.17 -5.56
N GLU A 12 1.76 -15.00 -5.16
CA GLU A 12 0.79 -14.18 -5.89
C GLU A 12 -0.19 -13.50 -4.93
N TRP A 13 -0.74 -12.38 -5.36
CA TRP A 13 -1.85 -11.73 -4.70
C TRP A 13 -3.12 -11.91 -5.54
N GLN A 14 -3.99 -12.78 -5.06
CA GLN A 14 -5.36 -12.89 -5.58
C GLN A 14 -6.20 -11.84 -4.87
N GLU A 15 -6.47 -10.74 -5.55
CA GLU A 15 -7.25 -9.64 -5.00
C GLU A 15 -8.66 -10.12 -4.64
N PHE A 16 -8.93 -10.26 -3.35
CA PHE A 16 -10.21 -10.66 -2.79
C PHE A 16 -11.04 -9.48 -2.28
N ARG A 17 -10.48 -8.26 -2.38
CA ARG A 17 -11.11 -6.99 -1.97
C ARG A 17 -10.66 -5.88 -2.92
N ASP A 18 -11.62 -5.03 -3.30
CA ASP A 18 -11.36 -3.89 -4.19
C ASP A 18 -10.70 -2.70 -3.47
N ASP A 19 -10.80 -2.68 -2.14
CA ASP A 19 -10.35 -1.59 -1.29
C ASP A 19 -8.96 -1.81 -0.66
N MET A 20 -8.18 -2.76 -1.18
CA MET A 20 -6.85 -3.09 -0.67
C MET A 20 -5.77 -2.42 -1.50
N ILE A 21 -4.94 -1.60 -0.84
CA ILE A 21 -3.85 -0.85 -1.48
C ILE A 21 -2.58 -1.68 -1.55
N PHE A 22 -2.24 -2.37 -0.48
CA PHE A 22 -1.17 -3.35 -0.48
C PHE A 22 -1.51 -4.56 0.37
N TRP A 23 -0.83 -5.65 0.07
CA TRP A 23 -0.94 -6.91 0.79
C TRP A 23 0.41 -7.61 0.88
N LYS A 24 0.77 -8.05 2.08
CA LYS A 24 1.99 -8.82 2.32
C LYS A 24 1.70 -10.31 2.13
N TRP A 25 2.47 -10.94 1.27
CA TRP A 25 2.43 -12.39 1.12
C TRP A 25 2.99 -13.05 2.39
N LYS A 26 2.22 -13.97 2.98
CA LYS A 26 2.44 -14.48 4.34
C LYS A 26 3.11 -15.84 4.43
N ASN A 27 3.58 -16.38 3.35
CA ASN A 27 4.25 -17.68 3.42
C ASN A 27 5.72 -17.46 3.77
N ASP A 28 6.18 -18.06 4.85
CA ASP A 28 7.51 -17.80 5.41
C ASP A 28 8.66 -18.40 4.60
N GLU A 29 8.36 -19.20 3.57
CA GLU A 29 9.38 -19.97 2.85
C GLU A 29 9.18 -19.92 1.33
N ILE A 30 10.11 -19.27 0.63
CA ILE A 30 10.21 -19.37 -0.82
C ILE A 30 11.08 -20.58 -1.16
N LYS A 31 10.48 -21.66 -1.68
CA LYS A 31 11.17 -22.89 -2.01
C LYS A 31 11.76 -22.83 -3.41
N LYS A 32 12.73 -23.73 -3.68
CA LYS A 32 13.25 -23.92 -5.03
C LYS A 32 12.12 -24.27 -6.00
N GLY A 33 12.10 -23.60 -7.15
CA GLY A 33 11.05 -23.73 -8.16
C GLY A 33 9.80 -22.90 -7.88
N SER A 34 9.82 -22.02 -6.86
CA SER A 34 8.74 -21.07 -6.61
C SER A 34 8.60 -20.07 -7.74
N ARG A 35 7.35 -19.66 -7.97
CA ARG A 35 7.01 -18.71 -9.02
C ARG A 35 6.42 -17.43 -8.42
N LEU A 36 6.72 -16.31 -9.07
CA LEU A 36 6.12 -15.01 -8.77
C LEU A 36 5.13 -14.68 -9.88
N ILE A 37 3.88 -14.47 -9.53
CA ILE A 37 2.86 -14.02 -10.46
C ILE A 37 2.51 -12.57 -10.13
N ILE A 38 2.75 -11.68 -11.10
CA ILE A 38 2.36 -10.27 -11.04
C ILE A 38 1.18 -10.09 -11.98
N ARG A 39 0.03 -9.75 -11.42
CA ARG A 39 -1.20 -9.51 -12.18
C ARG A 39 -1.25 -8.08 -12.69
N PRO A 40 -2.03 -7.80 -13.75
CA PRO A 40 -2.28 -6.44 -14.19
C PRO A 40 -2.75 -5.54 -13.04
N GLY A 41 -2.16 -4.36 -12.94
CA GLY A 41 -2.47 -3.40 -11.89
C GLY A 41 -1.82 -3.68 -10.53
N GLN A 42 -0.79 -4.52 -10.50
CA GLN A 42 0.01 -4.82 -9.31
C GLN A 42 1.49 -4.62 -9.58
N ASP A 43 2.22 -4.21 -8.55
CA ASP A 43 3.68 -4.32 -8.49
C ASP A 43 4.08 -5.21 -7.32
N ALA A 44 5.18 -5.94 -7.46
CA ALA A 44 5.74 -6.78 -6.42
C ALA A 44 7.04 -6.15 -5.88
N ILE A 45 7.14 -6.04 -4.57
CA ILE A 45 8.28 -5.44 -3.88
C ILE A 45 8.91 -6.51 -2.99
N PHE A 46 10.19 -6.78 -3.21
CA PHE A 46 10.97 -7.67 -2.35
C PHE A 46 11.65 -6.87 -1.26
N LEU A 47 11.40 -7.28 -0.01
CA LEU A 47 11.99 -6.69 1.18
C LEU A 47 12.90 -7.70 1.86
N ASN A 48 14.06 -7.23 2.30
CA ASN A 48 14.96 -8.00 3.16
C ASN A 48 15.18 -7.21 4.45
N ASN A 49 14.76 -7.75 5.57
CA ASN A 49 14.82 -7.08 6.88
C ASN A 49 14.21 -5.66 6.84
N GLY A 50 13.09 -5.49 6.13
CA GLY A 50 12.40 -4.22 5.96
C GLY A 50 12.99 -3.28 4.90
N LYS A 51 14.11 -3.65 4.29
CA LYS A 51 14.75 -2.87 3.22
C LYS A 51 14.30 -3.36 1.85
N ILE A 52 13.97 -2.43 0.95
CA ILE A 52 13.62 -2.74 -0.44
C ILE A 52 14.86 -3.23 -1.18
N GLU A 53 14.80 -4.45 -1.70
CA GLU A 53 15.84 -5.08 -2.51
C GLU A 53 15.54 -5.05 -4.00
N GLY A 54 14.27 -5.04 -4.38
CA GLY A 54 13.84 -4.93 -5.76
C GLY A 54 12.36 -4.66 -5.89
N ILE A 55 12.00 -3.97 -6.98
CA ILE A 55 10.63 -3.66 -7.35
C ILE A 55 10.39 -4.21 -8.75
N PHE A 56 9.40 -5.08 -8.91
CA PHE A 56 9.03 -5.71 -10.18
C PHE A 56 7.66 -5.22 -10.60
N ARG A 57 7.58 -4.59 -11.78
CA ARG A 57 6.41 -3.87 -12.27
C ARG A 57 5.73 -4.54 -13.45
N ASP A 58 6.45 -5.38 -14.18
CA ASP A 58 5.90 -6.02 -15.36
C ASP A 58 5.02 -7.21 -14.97
N GLU A 59 3.80 -7.23 -15.47
CA GLU A 59 2.91 -8.36 -15.30
C GLU A 59 3.50 -9.63 -15.94
N GLY A 60 3.26 -10.76 -15.30
CA GLY A 60 3.75 -12.03 -15.82
C GLY A 60 3.88 -13.11 -14.77
N ASP A 61 4.37 -14.24 -15.20
CA ASP A 61 4.67 -15.41 -14.40
C ASP A 61 6.17 -15.69 -14.50
N TYR A 62 6.88 -15.49 -13.38
CA TYR A 62 8.33 -15.52 -13.32
C TYR A 62 8.83 -16.67 -12.45
N ASP A 63 9.87 -17.35 -12.90
CA ASP A 63 10.66 -18.23 -12.05
C ASP A 63 11.53 -17.38 -11.11
N ILE A 64 11.36 -17.57 -9.79
CA ILE A 64 12.03 -16.71 -8.81
C ILE A 64 13.54 -16.90 -8.85
N GLU A 65 14.01 -18.14 -8.97
CA GLU A 65 15.44 -18.46 -8.97
C GLU A 65 16.19 -17.85 -10.14
N SER A 66 15.65 -18.00 -11.35
CA SER A 66 16.34 -17.62 -12.58
C SER A 66 16.00 -16.23 -13.09
N GLN A 67 14.81 -15.69 -12.74
CA GLN A 67 14.31 -14.45 -13.31
C GLN A 67 14.19 -13.30 -12.29
N ILE A 68 14.12 -13.60 -11.00
CA ILE A 68 13.93 -12.57 -9.95
C ILE A 68 15.20 -12.38 -9.13
N ILE A 69 15.75 -13.43 -8.54
CA ILE A 69 16.93 -13.35 -7.66
C ILE A 69 18.13 -12.65 -8.31
N PRO A 70 18.45 -12.86 -9.60
CA PRO A 70 19.56 -12.17 -10.24
C PRO A 70 19.48 -10.64 -10.23
N PHE A 71 18.27 -10.09 -10.10
CA PHE A 71 18.02 -8.64 -10.09
C PHE A 71 17.91 -8.06 -8.67
N LEU A 72 17.94 -8.89 -7.63
CA LEU A 72 17.91 -8.43 -6.25
C LEU A 72 19.30 -7.99 -5.78
N SER A 73 19.39 -6.82 -5.14
CA SER A 73 20.68 -6.15 -4.86
C SER A 73 21.58 -6.96 -3.93
N THR A 74 21.04 -7.58 -2.89
CA THR A 74 21.82 -8.29 -1.87
C THR A 74 21.59 -9.81 -1.88
N LEU A 75 20.66 -10.32 -2.68
CA LEU A 75 20.26 -11.72 -2.68
C LEU A 75 20.94 -12.57 -3.76
N LYS A 76 21.90 -12.01 -4.51
CA LYS A 76 22.58 -12.70 -5.64
C LYS A 76 23.29 -14.00 -5.24
N GLY A 77 23.69 -14.15 -3.99
CA GLY A 77 24.30 -15.37 -3.45
C GLY A 77 23.33 -16.27 -2.68
N PHE A 78 22.05 -15.96 -2.70
CA PHE A 78 21.01 -16.68 -1.93
C PHE A 78 20.86 -18.10 -2.50
N LYS A 79 21.20 -19.07 -1.68
CA LYS A 79 20.87 -20.48 -1.95
C LYS A 79 19.58 -20.79 -1.22
N PHE A 80 18.60 -21.36 -1.92
CA PHE A 80 17.29 -21.70 -1.38
C PHE A 80 17.42 -22.48 -0.06
N GLY A 81 16.84 -21.92 0.99
CA GLY A 81 16.89 -22.43 2.35
C GLY A 81 17.14 -21.30 3.32
N PHE A 82 16.12 -20.88 4.05
CA PHE A 82 16.13 -19.75 4.99
C PHE A 82 16.97 -19.99 6.27
N ASN A 83 18.01 -20.79 6.22
CA ASN A 83 18.83 -21.12 7.39
C ASN A 83 19.79 -20.02 7.84
N SER A 84 19.73 -18.83 7.25
CA SER A 84 20.73 -17.77 7.49
C SER A 84 20.18 -16.55 8.23
N GLY A 85 18.97 -16.59 8.80
CA GLY A 85 18.36 -15.43 9.48
C GLY A 85 17.92 -14.30 8.54
N MET A 86 17.99 -14.50 7.23
CA MET A 86 17.46 -13.56 6.25
C MET A 86 15.95 -13.67 6.18
N ARG A 87 15.27 -12.57 6.46
CA ARG A 87 13.82 -12.45 6.28
C ARG A 87 13.53 -11.77 4.95
N VAL A 88 13.11 -12.55 3.97
CA VAL A 88 12.62 -12.04 2.70
C VAL A 88 11.10 -12.00 2.74
N GLU A 89 10.55 -10.83 2.51
CA GLU A 89 9.12 -10.60 2.44
C GLU A 89 8.76 -10.12 1.03
N VAL A 90 7.59 -10.50 0.55
CA VAL A 90 7.04 -10.00 -0.72
C VAL A 90 5.80 -9.17 -0.42
N LEU A 91 5.85 -7.92 -0.83
CA LEU A 91 4.76 -6.97 -0.71
C LEU A 91 4.20 -6.66 -2.08
N PHE A 92 2.92 -6.91 -2.27
CA PHE A 92 2.21 -6.50 -3.49
C PHE A 92 1.53 -5.16 -3.27
N VAL A 93 1.65 -4.26 -4.23
CA VAL A 93 1.03 -2.94 -4.19
C VAL A 93 0.13 -2.78 -5.40
N SER A 94 -1.09 -2.28 -5.18
CA SER A 94 -1.99 -1.91 -6.27
C SER A 94 -1.51 -0.62 -6.93
N THR A 95 -1.39 -0.64 -8.26
CA THR A 95 -1.06 0.55 -9.07
C THR A 95 -2.32 1.28 -9.56
N LYS A 96 -3.49 0.78 -9.18
CA LYS A 96 -4.79 1.34 -9.56
C LYS A 96 -5.03 2.69 -8.90
N GLU A 97 -5.89 3.49 -9.50
CA GLU A 97 -6.44 4.68 -8.87
C GLU A 97 -7.66 4.30 -8.03
N PHE A 98 -7.73 4.89 -6.85
CA PHE A 98 -8.85 4.76 -5.93
C PHE A 98 -9.57 6.08 -5.81
N VAL A 99 -10.90 6.05 -5.78
CA VAL A 99 -11.76 7.21 -5.58
C VAL A 99 -12.48 7.05 -4.25
N GLU A 100 -12.30 8.02 -3.36
CA GLU A 100 -12.92 8.02 -2.05
C GLU A 100 -13.67 9.30 -1.75
N LYS A 101 -14.68 9.17 -0.89
CA LYS A 101 -15.48 10.29 -0.40
C LYS A 101 -14.90 10.82 0.91
N TRP A 102 -14.96 12.12 1.08
CA TRP A 102 -14.63 12.77 2.34
C TRP A 102 -15.74 13.74 2.74
N GLY A 103 -15.80 14.07 4.02
CA GLY A 103 -16.70 15.08 4.54
C GLY A 103 -16.22 15.58 5.88
N THR A 104 -16.60 16.81 6.24
CA THR A 104 -16.29 17.36 7.55
C THR A 104 -17.06 16.59 8.62
N PRO A 105 -16.38 16.06 9.66
CA PRO A 105 -17.04 15.32 10.73
C PRO A 105 -17.96 16.20 11.56
N ASN A 106 -17.58 17.47 11.72
CA ASN A 106 -18.31 18.47 12.49
C ASN A 106 -18.70 19.66 11.63
N VAL A 107 -19.66 20.41 12.13
CA VAL A 107 -20.06 21.70 11.57
C VAL A 107 -18.96 22.72 11.81
N ILE A 108 -18.64 23.53 10.80
CA ILE A 108 -17.72 24.63 10.87
C ILE A 108 -18.57 25.92 10.93
N ASN A 109 -18.45 26.69 12.02
CA ASN A 109 -19.14 27.95 12.15
C ASN A 109 -18.28 29.09 11.60
N ILE A 110 -18.76 29.76 10.54
CA ILE A 110 -18.08 30.92 9.97
C ILE A 110 -18.78 32.20 10.41
N PRO A 111 -18.05 33.29 10.73
CA PRO A 111 -18.65 34.58 11.03
C PRO A 111 -19.52 35.07 9.88
N ALA A 112 -20.78 35.37 10.16
CA ALA A 112 -21.70 35.90 9.17
C ALA A 112 -22.67 36.89 9.79
N PRO A 113 -23.03 37.99 9.10
CA PRO A 113 -24.04 38.93 9.56
C PRO A 113 -25.37 38.23 9.82
N GLY A 114 -26.00 38.49 10.97
CA GLY A 114 -27.27 37.93 11.37
C GLY A 114 -27.19 36.54 12.03
N PHE A 115 -25.99 36.01 12.21
CA PHE A 115 -25.73 34.72 12.87
C PHE A 115 -24.80 34.91 14.08
N PRO A 116 -25.34 35.18 15.29
CA PRO A 116 -24.51 35.48 16.47
C PRO A 116 -23.52 34.35 16.84
N GLY A 117 -23.83 33.12 16.54
CA GLY A 117 -22.95 31.95 16.75
C GLY A 117 -22.14 31.52 15.52
N GLY A 118 -22.16 32.33 14.45
CA GLY A 118 -21.63 31.96 13.15
C GLY A 118 -22.60 31.11 12.31
N MET A 119 -22.43 31.14 10.99
CA MET A 119 -23.20 30.34 10.07
C MET A 119 -22.61 28.92 10.02
N PRO A 120 -23.40 27.89 10.33
CA PRO A 120 -22.92 26.51 10.31
C PRO A 120 -22.78 25.99 8.86
N ILE A 121 -21.61 25.53 8.51
CA ILE A 121 -21.35 24.89 7.22
C ILE A 121 -20.77 23.49 7.37
N ARG A 122 -21.00 22.66 6.37
CA ARG A 122 -20.32 21.38 6.16
C ARG A 122 -19.82 21.31 4.73
N ALA A 123 -18.71 20.65 4.56
CA ALA A 123 -18.15 20.37 3.25
C ALA A 123 -18.00 18.87 3.03
N HIS A 124 -18.15 18.45 1.79
CA HIS A 124 -17.90 17.08 1.36
C HIS A 124 -17.42 17.08 -0.08
N GLY A 125 -16.82 15.99 -0.50
CA GLY A 125 -16.34 15.83 -1.85
C GLY A 125 -15.76 14.44 -2.09
N THR A 126 -15.06 14.32 -3.20
CA THR A 126 -14.30 13.11 -3.55
C THR A 126 -12.86 13.47 -3.81
N PHE A 127 -11.97 12.52 -3.57
CA PHE A 127 -10.58 12.60 -4.00
C PHE A 127 -10.15 11.29 -4.64
N THR A 128 -9.21 11.41 -5.58
CA THR A 128 -8.61 10.26 -6.25
C THR A 128 -7.15 10.16 -5.85
N PHE A 129 -6.68 8.96 -5.58
CA PHE A 129 -5.30 8.74 -5.19
C PHE A 129 -4.76 7.41 -5.72
N LYS A 130 -3.45 7.31 -5.80
CA LYS A 130 -2.69 6.08 -6.06
C LYS A 130 -1.35 6.12 -5.34
N VAL A 131 -0.73 4.97 -5.16
CA VAL A 131 0.63 4.91 -4.61
C VAL A 131 1.61 5.33 -5.70
N ALA A 132 2.41 6.37 -5.43
CA ALA A 132 3.39 6.92 -6.36
C ALA A 132 4.83 6.59 -5.96
N ASP A 133 5.16 6.70 -4.68
CA ASP A 133 6.49 6.47 -4.12
C ASP A 133 6.44 5.31 -3.13
N TYR A 134 6.93 4.14 -3.55
CA TYR A 134 6.90 2.93 -2.73
C TYR A 134 7.82 3.01 -1.51
N VAL A 135 8.97 3.67 -1.63
CA VAL A 135 9.91 3.83 -0.51
C VAL A 135 9.25 4.66 0.59
N ALA A 136 8.75 5.84 0.22
CA ALA A 136 8.07 6.71 1.17
C ALA A 136 6.79 6.07 1.73
N PHE A 137 6.07 5.30 0.91
CA PHE A 137 4.86 4.60 1.33
C PHE A 137 5.18 3.50 2.36
N ILE A 138 6.19 2.68 2.13
CA ILE A 138 6.60 1.61 3.05
C ILE A 138 7.14 2.20 4.34
N ASP A 139 8.04 3.18 4.26
CA ASP A 139 8.71 3.75 5.43
C ASP A 139 7.76 4.55 6.33
N LYS A 140 6.87 5.34 5.73
CA LYS A 140 6.06 6.32 6.47
C LYS A 140 4.63 5.88 6.73
N ILE A 141 4.09 4.99 5.91
CA ILE A 141 2.66 4.67 5.91
C ILE A 141 2.41 3.20 6.20
N ALA A 142 2.96 2.30 5.38
CA ALA A 142 2.73 0.87 5.48
C ALA A 142 3.35 0.28 6.75
N GLY A 143 4.56 0.68 7.07
CA GLY A 143 5.28 0.19 8.22
C GLY A 143 5.32 -1.34 8.28
N ILE A 144 4.98 -1.89 9.44
CA ILE A 144 4.97 -3.33 9.70
C ILE A 144 3.62 -4.01 9.41
N ARG A 145 2.65 -3.30 8.87
CA ARG A 145 1.32 -3.85 8.61
C ARG A 145 1.37 -4.91 7.51
N ASP A 146 0.48 -5.89 7.60
CA ASP A 146 0.32 -6.93 6.58
C ASP A 146 -0.55 -6.49 5.41
N GLN A 147 -1.37 -5.48 5.61
CA GLN A 147 -2.27 -4.91 4.62
C GLN A 147 -2.56 -3.44 4.91
N TYR A 148 -2.92 -2.71 3.87
CA TYR A 148 -3.36 -1.32 3.96
C TYR A 148 -4.57 -1.12 3.06
N LEU A 149 -5.62 -0.54 3.64
CA LEU A 149 -6.90 -0.39 2.98
C LEU A 149 -7.13 1.07 2.56
N VAL A 150 -8.00 1.26 1.59
CA VAL A 150 -8.47 2.58 1.15
C VAL A 150 -9.04 3.39 2.31
N GLU A 151 -9.72 2.75 3.26
CA GLU A 151 -10.23 3.39 4.48
C GLU A 151 -9.12 4.00 5.34
N ASP A 152 -7.96 3.35 5.45
CA ASP A 152 -6.81 3.89 6.19
C ASP A 152 -6.30 5.20 5.57
N VAL A 153 -6.30 5.28 4.23
CA VAL A 153 -5.96 6.51 3.49
C VAL A 153 -7.04 7.56 3.68
N ARG A 154 -8.31 7.17 3.58
CA ARG A 154 -9.45 8.07 3.75
C ARG A 154 -9.40 8.79 5.09
N ILE A 155 -9.18 8.06 6.18
CA ILE A 155 -9.07 8.63 7.53
C ILE A 155 -7.92 9.64 7.58
N ARG A 156 -6.76 9.29 7.04
CA ARG A 156 -5.57 10.14 7.07
C ARG A 156 -5.74 11.41 6.25
N ILE A 157 -6.26 11.31 5.04
CA ILE A 157 -6.48 12.46 4.15
C ILE A 157 -7.60 13.34 4.67
N SER A 158 -8.69 12.76 5.17
CA SER A 158 -9.81 13.54 5.72
C SER A 158 -9.37 14.42 6.89
N ALA A 159 -8.50 13.93 7.77
CA ALA A 159 -7.96 14.72 8.86
C ALA A 159 -7.14 15.93 8.37
N VAL A 160 -6.32 15.74 7.33
CA VAL A 160 -5.53 16.82 6.71
C VAL A 160 -6.44 17.83 6.00
N LEU A 161 -7.42 17.33 5.24
CA LEU A 161 -8.38 18.19 4.53
C LEU A 161 -9.19 19.05 5.49
N ASP A 162 -9.64 18.48 6.61
CA ASP A 162 -10.39 19.21 7.65
C ASP A 162 -9.57 20.40 8.20
N GLN A 163 -8.31 20.15 8.54
CA GLN A 163 -7.39 21.19 9.00
C GLN A 163 -7.14 22.28 7.94
N LEU A 164 -6.91 21.88 6.70
CA LEU A 164 -6.68 22.81 5.60
C LEU A 164 -7.92 23.65 5.30
N LEU A 165 -9.09 23.04 5.34
CA LEU A 165 -10.37 23.72 5.13
C LEU A 165 -10.65 24.74 6.22
N MET A 166 -10.46 24.38 7.49
CA MET A 166 -10.57 25.27 8.62
C MET A 166 -9.64 26.48 8.48
N LYS A 167 -8.38 26.22 8.14
CA LYS A 167 -7.38 27.29 7.94
C LYS A 167 -7.77 28.21 6.78
N TRP A 168 -8.24 27.66 5.68
CA TRP A 168 -8.66 28.43 4.51
C TRP A 168 -9.89 29.29 4.82
N ILE A 169 -10.92 28.73 5.43
CA ILE A 169 -12.15 29.45 5.80
C ILE A 169 -11.83 30.59 6.79
N THR A 170 -10.96 30.34 7.77
CA THR A 170 -10.57 31.37 8.75
C THR A 170 -9.80 32.53 8.08
N ARG A 171 -9.06 32.25 7.03
CA ARG A 171 -8.27 33.24 6.30
C ARG A 171 -9.10 34.04 5.29
N GLU A 172 -9.90 33.36 4.48
CA GLU A 172 -10.62 33.92 3.32
C GLU A 172 -12.08 34.29 3.66
N GLY A 173 -12.65 33.75 4.72
CA GLY A 173 -14.03 34.00 5.14
C GLY A 173 -14.24 35.34 5.89
N ARG A 174 -13.26 36.25 5.88
CA ARG A 174 -13.33 37.57 6.51
C ARG A 174 -13.63 38.72 5.56
N ASP A 175 -13.66 38.45 4.25
CA ASP A 175 -13.90 39.44 3.19
C ASP A 175 -15.33 39.30 2.64
#